data_dc887544095bad4572b1cb2484282ac2
#
_entry.id   dc887544095bad4572b1cb2484282ac2
#
_cell.length_a   1.000
_cell.length_b   1.000
_cell.length_c   1.000
_cell.angle_alpha   90.00
_cell.angle_beta   90.00
_cell.angle_gamma   90.00
#
_symmetry.space_group_name_H-M   'P 1'
#
loop_
_entity.id
_entity.type
_entity.pdbx_description
1 polymer ?
#
loop_
_entity_poly.entity_id
_entity_poly.type
_entity_poly.pdbx_seq_one_letter_code
_entity_poly.pdbx_strand_id
1 'polypeptide(L)'
;MKRIPLFLLLLLSLRAAAQDNPNPAMPLHSEPAAVMQPDFTATSPDTEFTDANLQGAAVVEIAFGYLSYDEALQAMPQYETAQQQIAHLRKATEAELQHNQEAFSKAYYEYVEGQQTFEPYILLKRQKELEQQLANNAAFKEQALQLLEEKEEEVMAPLRQQLEDIIHRIGLERNYAFILNTDHNAYLFLNGALGTDITADVVAAF
;
A
#
# COMPACT_ATOMS: atom_id res chain seq x y z
N MET A 1 45.06 -15.38 14.67
CA MET A 1 43.64 -15.75 14.40
C MET A 1 42.80 -14.54 14.73
N LYS A 2 42.34 -13.80 13.69
CA LYS A 2 41.55 -12.58 13.86
C LYS A 2 40.11 -12.99 14.28
N ARG A 3 39.76 -12.75 15.53
CA ARG A 3 38.39 -12.92 16.02
C ARG A 3 37.56 -11.82 15.41
N ILE A 4 36.75 -12.13 14.37
CA ILE A 4 35.74 -11.24 13.83
C ILE A 4 34.76 -10.97 14.97
N PRO A 5 34.55 -9.71 15.37
CA PRO A 5 33.67 -9.42 16.49
C PRO A 5 32.23 -9.86 16.13
N LEU A 6 31.58 -10.53 17.03
CA LEU A 6 30.21 -11.07 16.96
C LEU A 6 29.17 -10.05 16.45
N PHE A 7 29.49 -8.75 16.58
CA PHE A 7 28.68 -7.62 16.12
C PHE A 7 28.53 -7.53 14.60
N LEU A 8 29.52 -7.99 13.80
CA LEU A 8 29.40 -7.94 12.34
C LEU A 8 28.44 -9.01 11.82
N LEU A 9 28.28 -10.11 12.55
CA LEU A 9 27.30 -11.16 12.24
C LEU A 9 25.86 -10.74 12.52
N LEU A 10 25.64 -9.85 13.50
CA LEU A 10 24.30 -9.35 13.82
C LEU A 10 23.76 -8.39 12.75
N LEU A 11 24.63 -7.62 12.09
CA LEU A 11 24.24 -6.70 11.00
C LEU A 11 23.96 -7.45 9.70
N LEU A 12 24.55 -8.63 9.47
CA LEU A 12 24.25 -9.45 8.29
C LEU A 12 22.94 -10.26 8.46
N SER A 13 22.55 -10.60 9.69
CA SER A 13 21.34 -11.38 9.94
C SER A 13 20.04 -10.55 9.78
N LEU A 14 20.12 -9.22 9.87
CA LEU A 14 18.94 -8.36 9.66
C LEU A 14 18.51 -8.21 8.19
N ARG A 15 19.36 -8.63 7.24
CA ARG A 15 19.04 -8.59 5.81
C ARG A 15 18.35 -9.86 5.29
N ALA A 16 18.36 -10.95 6.06
CA ALA A 16 17.82 -12.25 5.64
C ALA A 16 16.42 -12.55 6.15
N ALA A 17 15.83 -11.69 6.99
CA ALA A 17 14.50 -11.94 7.59
C ALA A 17 13.30 -11.41 6.77
N ALA A 18 13.55 -10.90 5.56
CA ALA A 18 12.47 -10.34 4.70
C ALA A 18 12.02 -11.24 3.56
N GLN A 19 12.48 -12.49 3.49
CA GLN A 19 12.03 -13.46 2.49
C GLN A 19 12.11 -14.87 3.08
N ASP A 20 11.03 -15.31 3.69
CA ASP A 20 10.52 -16.69 3.65
C ASP A 20 9.31 -16.76 4.58
N ASN A 21 8.13 -16.66 3.99
CA ASN A 21 6.90 -17.11 4.62
C ASN A 21 6.58 -18.49 4.02
N PRO A 22 6.95 -19.60 4.65
CA PRO A 22 6.47 -20.91 4.22
C PRO A 22 5.04 -21.05 4.72
N ASN A 23 4.11 -20.98 3.78
CA ASN A 23 2.73 -21.40 3.95
C ASN A 23 2.73 -22.84 4.52
N PRO A 24 2.20 -23.10 5.73
CA PRO A 24 2.12 -24.46 6.24
C PRO A 24 1.11 -25.23 5.40
N ALA A 25 1.61 -26.23 4.68
CA ALA A 25 0.82 -27.21 3.98
C ALA A 25 -0.14 -27.88 4.96
N MET A 26 -1.43 -27.69 4.77
CA MET A 26 -2.47 -28.48 5.45
C MET A 26 -2.36 -29.94 5.01
N PRO A 27 -2.42 -30.91 5.94
CA PRO A 27 -2.43 -32.32 5.57
C PRO A 27 -3.74 -32.65 4.86
N LEU A 28 -3.60 -33.22 3.65
CA LEU A 28 -4.70 -33.88 2.93
C LEU A 28 -5.16 -35.09 3.74
N HIS A 29 -6.23 -34.96 4.50
CA HIS A 29 -7.02 -36.10 4.91
C HIS A 29 -7.98 -36.45 3.79
N SER A 30 -7.61 -37.47 3.04
CA SER A 30 -8.48 -38.19 2.11
C SER A 30 -9.37 -39.14 2.89
N GLU A 31 -10.58 -38.73 3.18
CA GLU A 31 -11.68 -39.64 3.42
C GLU A 31 -12.72 -39.47 2.31
N PRO A 32 -13.16 -40.57 1.65
CA PRO A 32 -14.18 -40.47 0.62
C PRO A 32 -15.53 -40.30 1.31
N ALA A 33 -16.01 -39.07 1.45
CA ALA A 33 -17.40 -38.84 1.81
C ALA A 33 -18.29 -39.36 0.67
N ALA A 34 -19.20 -40.24 1.00
CA ALA A 34 -20.21 -40.80 0.14
C ALA A 34 -20.92 -39.68 -0.64
N VAL A 35 -20.81 -39.76 -1.97
CA VAL A 35 -21.57 -38.93 -2.91
C VAL A 35 -23.04 -39.29 -2.73
N MET A 36 -23.74 -38.52 -1.93
CA MET A 36 -25.19 -38.49 -1.92
C MET A 36 -25.61 -37.76 -3.21
N GLN A 37 -25.92 -38.53 -4.24
CA GLN A 37 -26.58 -38.00 -5.43
C GLN A 37 -27.97 -37.54 -5.00
N PRO A 38 -28.34 -36.27 -5.16
CA PRO A 38 -29.75 -35.91 -5.06
C PRO A 38 -30.47 -36.50 -6.26
N ASP A 39 -31.45 -37.39 -6.00
CA ASP A 39 -32.41 -37.85 -6.98
C ASP A 39 -33.16 -36.63 -7.56
N PHE A 40 -32.65 -36.13 -8.69
CA PHE A 40 -33.43 -35.24 -9.54
C PHE A 40 -34.47 -36.08 -10.28
N THR A 41 -35.55 -36.48 -9.59
CA THR A 41 -36.78 -36.80 -10.29
C THR A 41 -37.32 -35.50 -10.84
N ALA A 42 -36.99 -35.24 -12.12
CA ALA A 42 -37.59 -34.15 -12.86
C ALA A 42 -39.10 -34.37 -12.99
N THR A 43 -39.84 -33.82 -12.02
CA THR A 43 -41.24 -33.49 -12.26
C THR A 43 -41.20 -32.11 -12.90
N SER A 44 -41.20 -32.11 -14.22
CA SER A 44 -41.48 -30.88 -15.00
C SER A 44 -42.92 -30.48 -14.70
N PRO A 45 -43.18 -29.34 -14.08
CA PRO A 45 -44.39 -28.64 -14.40
C PRO A 45 -44.10 -27.98 -15.76
N ASP A 46 -44.88 -28.40 -16.75
CA ASP A 46 -45.00 -27.66 -18.02
C ASP A 46 -45.53 -26.25 -17.65
N THR A 47 -44.63 -25.40 -17.20
CA THR A 47 -44.89 -23.96 -17.19
C THR A 47 -44.44 -23.52 -18.57
N GLU A 48 -45.41 -23.51 -19.51
CA GLU A 48 -45.28 -22.72 -20.75
C GLU A 48 -44.81 -21.31 -20.34
N PHE A 49 -43.52 -21.05 -20.53
CA PHE A 49 -43.02 -19.67 -20.60
C PHE A 49 -43.65 -19.04 -21.84
N THR A 50 -44.89 -18.60 -21.68
CA THR A 50 -45.51 -17.79 -22.70
C THR A 50 -44.75 -16.46 -22.78
N ASP A 51 -44.20 -16.16 -23.97
CA ASP A 51 -43.55 -14.90 -24.34
C ASP A 51 -44.40 -13.63 -24.05
N ALA A 52 -45.63 -13.81 -23.58
CA ALA A 52 -46.53 -12.70 -23.22
C ALA A 52 -46.13 -11.94 -21.94
N ASN A 53 -45.19 -12.47 -21.12
CA ASN A 53 -44.84 -11.82 -19.84
C ASN A 53 -43.53 -11.01 -19.92
N LEU A 54 -42.87 -10.99 -21.08
CA LEU A 54 -41.65 -10.19 -21.30
C LEU A 54 -41.93 -8.81 -21.91
N GLN A 55 -43.19 -8.53 -22.33
CA GLN A 55 -43.56 -7.27 -22.95
C GLN A 55 -43.78 -6.10 -21.98
N GLY A 56 -43.54 -6.29 -20.69
CA GLY A 56 -43.68 -5.24 -19.69
C GLY A 56 -42.43 -4.97 -18.84
N ALA A 57 -41.36 -5.73 -19.05
CA ALA A 57 -40.10 -5.43 -18.37
C ALA A 57 -39.47 -4.20 -19.05
N ALA A 58 -39.61 -3.04 -18.42
CA ALA A 58 -38.82 -1.88 -18.81
C ALA A 58 -37.37 -2.29 -18.78
N VAL A 59 -36.71 -2.27 -19.93
CA VAL A 59 -35.23 -2.43 -19.98
C VAL A 59 -34.66 -1.24 -19.21
N VAL A 60 -34.25 -1.47 -17.99
CA VAL A 60 -33.53 -0.44 -17.23
C VAL A 60 -32.16 -0.35 -17.88
N GLU A 61 -31.99 0.68 -18.69
CA GLU A 61 -30.67 1.02 -19.24
C GLU A 61 -29.80 1.50 -18.10
N ILE A 62 -28.86 0.66 -17.66
CA ILE A 62 -27.93 0.98 -16.58
C ILE A 62 -26.82 1.83 -17.18
N ALA A 63 -26.92 3.14 -16.95
CA ALA A 63 -25.84 4.06 -17.27
C ALA A 63 -24.75 4.00 -16.20
N PHE A 64 -23.48 4.01 -16.60
CA PHE A 64 -22.34 4.05 -15.69
C PHE A 64 -21.23 4.96 -16.22
N GLY A 65 -20.46 5.52 -15.28
CA GLY A 65 -19.26 6.27 -15.60
C GLY A 65 -17.99 5.46 -15.32
N TYR A 66 -16.89 5.91 -15.87
CA TYR A 66 -15.57 5.45 -15.50
C TYR A 66 -14.57 6.60 -15.57
N LEU A 67 -13.50 6.54 -14.79
CA LEU A 67 -12.43 7.55 -14.77
C LEU A 67 -11.10 6.94 -14.37
N SER A 68 -9.99 7.60 -14.72
CA SER A 68 -8.72 7.44 -14.04
C SER A 68 -8.70 8.33 -12.81
N TYR A 69 -8.78 7.71 -11.63
CA TYR A 69 -8.73 8.41 -10.35
C TYR A 69 -7.38 9.12 -10.15
N ASP A 70 -6.30 8.41 -10.52
CA ASP A 70 -4.94 8.94 -10.41
C ASP A 70 -4.73 10.16 -11.32
N GLU A 71 -5.23 10.13 -12.55
CA GLU A 71 -5.16 11.26 -13.47
C GLU A 71 -5.95 12.47 -12.94
N ALA A 72 -7.16 12.24 -12.46
CA ALA A 72 -7.98 13.26 -11.85
C ALA A 72 -7.33 13.86 -10.60
N LEU A 73 -6.78 13.02 -9.70
CA LEU A 73 -6.09 13.47 -8.49
C LEU A 73 -4.86 14.32 -8.82
N GLN A 74 -4.05 13.89 -9.80
CA GLN A 74 -2.85 14.61 -10.23
C GLN A 74 -3.18 15.97 -10.89
N ALA A 75 -4.35 16.09 -11.51
CA ALA A 75 -4.81 17.33 -12.12
C ALA A 75 -5.31 18.37 -11.10
N MET A 76 -5.48 18.00 -9.82
CA MET A 76 -5.92 18.94 -8.79
C MET A 76 -4.88 20.06 -8.55
N PRO A 77 -5.29 21.34 -8.45
CA PRO A 77 -4.37 22.46 -8.30
C PRO A 77 -3.41 22.37 -7.10
N GLN A 78 -3.86 21.72 -6.01
CA GLN A 78 -3.07 21.57 -4.78
C GLN A 78 -2.18 20.32 -4.78
N TYR A 79 -2.35 19.40 -5.74
CA TYR A 79 -1.62 18.12 -5.76
C TYR A 79 -0.10 18.31 -5.82
N GLU A 80 0.38 19.18 -6.71
CA GLU A 80 1.81 19.45 -6.83
C GLU A 80 2.40 20.02 -5.53
N THR A 81 1.69 20.94 -4.88
CA THR A 81 2.11 21.50 -3.61
C THR A 81 2.19 20.45 -2.51
N ALA A 82 1.20 19.55 -2.44
CA ALA A 82 1.19 18.43 -1.51
C ALA A 82 2.38 17.50 -1.75
N GLN A 83 2.63 17.14 -3.01
CA GLN A 83 3.77 16.30 -3.38
C GLN A 83 5.13 16.94 -3.04
N GLN A 84 5.27 18.25 -3.26
CA GLN A 84 6.48 18.98 -2.89
C GLN A 84 6.73 18.97 -1.38
N GLN A 85 5.69 19.12 -0.56
CA GLN A 85 5.80 19.03 0.91
C GLN A 85 6.26 17.65 1.36
N ILE A 86 5.68 16.59 0.81
CA ILE A 86 6.05 15.19 1.09
C ILE A 86 7.50 14.94 0.65
N ALA A 87 7.86 15.34 -0.55
CA ALA A 87 9.21 15.18 -1.09
C ALA A 87 10.26 15.92 -0.27
N HIS A 88 9.95 17.13 0.21
CA HIS A 88 10.84 17.90 1.08
C HIS A 88 11.08 17.18 2.41
N LEU A 89 10.01 16.70 3.05
CA LEU A 89 10.12 15.95 4.31
C LEU A 89 10.92 14.66 4.12
N ARG A 90 10.63 13.90 3.06
CA ARG A 90 11.36 12.67 2.71
C ARG A 90 12.85 12.94 2.54
N LYS A 91 13.21 13.95 1.78
CA LYS A 91 14.61 14.34 1.56
C LYS A 91 15.31 14.75 2.86
N ALA A 92 14.64 15.52 3.72
CA ALA A 92 15.20 15.90 5.02
C ALA A 92 15.41 14.67 5.92
N THR A 93 14.46 13.75 5.95
CA THR A 93 14.54 12.50 6.69
C THR A 93 15.69 11.61 6.21
N GLU A 94 15.84 11.46 4.89
CA GLU A 94 16.92 10.69 4.29
C GLU A 94 18.30 11.28 4.63
N ALA A 95 18.44 12.60 4.58
CA ALA A 95 19.68 13.28 4.94
C ALA A 95 20.05 13.06 6.41
N GLU A 96 19.09 13.10 7.32
CA GLU A 96 19.32 12.86 8.75
C GLU A 96 19.65 11.37 9.02
N LEU A 97 18.97 10.43 8.35
CA LEU A 97 19.29 9.02 8.43
C LEU A 97 20.73 8.73 7.96
N GLN A 98 21.15 9.35 6.86
CA GLN A 98 22.51 9.24 6.35
C GLN A 98 23.51 9.83 7.34
N HIS A 99 23.25 11.03 7.86
CA HIS A 99 24.12 11.66 8.87
C HIS A 99 24.30 10.77 10.09
N ASN A 100 23.22 10.22 10.63
CA ASN A 100 23.27 9.31 11.78
C ASN A 100 24.05 8.02 11.46
N GLN A 101 23.92 7.48 10.26
CA GLN A 101 24.67 6.32 9.77
C GLN A 101 26.17 6.62 9.69
N GLU A 102 26.54 7.77 9.15
CA GLU A 102 27.94 8.20 9.03
C GLU A 102 28.57 8.44 10.41
N ALA A 103 27.84 9.11 11.32
CA ALA A 103 28.29 9.33 12.69
C ALA A 103 28.51 8.01 13.44
N PHE A 104 27.59 7.06 13.31
CA PHE A 104 27.75 5.72 13.88
C PHE A 104 28.96 4.99 13.28
N SER A 105 29.12 5.02 11.98
CA SER A 105 30.24 4.37 11.29
C SER A 105 31.58 4.92 11.76
N LYS A 106 31.70 6.24 11.89
CA LYS A 106 32.90 6.91 12.40
C LYS A 106 33.20 6.46 13.84
N ALA A 107 32.23 6.52 14.74
CA ALA A 107 32.39 6.11 16.13
C ALA A 107 32.77 4.64 16.26
N TYR A 108 32.22 3.78 15.39
CA TYR A 108 32.57 2.36 15.34
C TYR A 108 34.02 2.15 14.89
N TYR A 109 34.50 2.84 13.86
CA TYR A 109 35.89 2.76 13.42
C TYR A 109 36.88 3.21 14.54
N GLU A 110 36.60 4.32 15.20
CA GLU A 110 37.37 4.82 16.33
C GLU A 110 37.43 3.81 17.49
N TYR A 111 36.30 3.15 17.77
CA TYR A 111 36.24 2.07 18.75
C TYR A 111 37.12 0.88 18.35
N VAL A 112 37.05 0.41 17.12
CA VAL A 112 37.83 -0.72 16.62
C VAL A 112 39.33 -0.42 16.65
N GLU A 113 39.74 0.77 16.20
CA GLU A 113 41.15 1.20 16.24
C GLU A 113 41.67 1.32 17.67
N GLY A 114 40.83 1.81 18.59
CA GLY A 114 41.18 2.01 19.98
C GLY A 114 41.21 0.75 20.84
N GLN A 115 40.72 -0.39 20.35
CA GLN A 115 40.56 -1.62 21.16
C GLN A 115 41.88 -2.10 21.85
N GLN A 116 43.03 -1.86 21.23
CA GLN A 116 44.32 -2.28 21.75
C GLN A 116 44.99 -1.23 22.64
N THR A 117 44.53 0.00 22.61
CA THR A 117 45.17 1.14 23.25
C THR A 117 44.36 1.75 24.39
N PHE A 118 43.05 1.54 24.37
CA PHE A 118 42.17 2.08 25.41
C PHE A 118 42.21 1.26 26.69
N GLU A 119 42.16 1.96 27.81
CA GLU A 119 41.94 1.35 29.12
C GLU A 119 40.61 0.61 29.17
N PRO A 120 40.49 -0.51 29.91
CA PRO A 120 39.26 -1.32 29.93
C PRO A 120 37.97 -0.54 30.23
N TYR A 121 38.05 0.45 31.08
CA TYR A 121 36.89 1.32 31.40
C TYR A 121 36.45 2.17 30.20
N ILE A 122 37.40 2.69 29.42
CA ILE A 122 37.13 3.48 28.23
C ILE A 122 36.50 2.60 27.14
N LEU A 123 36.99 1.39 26.96
CA LEU A 123 36.39 0.42 26.03
C LEU A 123 34.93 0.14 26.37
N LEU A 124 34.63 -0.14 27.64
CA LEU A 124 33.28 -0.41 28.09
C LEU A 124 32.34 0.81 27.86
N LYS A 125 32.85 2.01 28.13
CA LYS A 125 32.11 3.26 27.87
C LYS A 125 31.79 3.42 26.39
N ARG A 126 32.80 3.26 25.52
CA ARG A 126 32.64 3.38 24.06
C ARG A 126 31.65 2.33 23.48
N GLN A 127 31.73 1.11 23.99
CA GLN A 127 30.78 0.07 23.61
C GLN A 127 29.32 0.49 23.93
N LYS A 128 29.09 0.97 25.16
CA LYS A 128 27.75 1.43 25.55
C LYS A 128 27.25 2.62 24.72
N GLU A 129 28.15 3.54 24.38
CA GLU A 129 27.82 4.67 23.50
C GLU A 129 27.38 4.19 22.10
N LEU A 130 28.08 3.21 21.52
CA LEU A 130 27.72 2.59 20.24
C LEU A 130 26.38 1.84 20.31
N GLU A 131 26.16 1.06 21.36
CA GLU A 131 24.89 0.36 21.59
C GLU A 131 23.73 1.37 21.68
N GLN A 132 23.93 2.47 22.40
CA GLN A 132 22.92 3.53 22.51
C GLN A 132 22.68 4.26 21.18
N GLN A 133 23.73 4.57 20.42
CA GLN A 133 23.58 5.17 19.09
C GLN A 133 22.82 4.26 18.13
N LEU A 134 23.12 2.95 18.15
CA LEU A 134 22.40 1.98 17.33
C LEU A 134 20.91 1.93 17.67
N ALA A 135 20.58 1.89 18.96
CA ALA A 135 19.20 1.91 19.43
C ALA A 135 18.48 3.22 19.04
N ASN A 136 19.15 4.36 19.20
CA ASN A 136 18.60 5.66 18.84
C ASN A 136 18.36 5.77 17.32
N ASN A 137 19.31 5.28 16.50
CA ASN A 137 19.17 5.29 15.04
C ASN A 137 17.99 4.42 14.57
N ALA A 138 17.81 3.26 15.21
CA ALA A 138 16.67 2.38 14.91
C ALA A 138 15.34 3.04 15.29
N ALA A 139 15.25 3.63 16.48
CA ALA A 139 14.06 4.35 16.95
C ALA A 139 13.75 5.57 16.07
N PHE A 140 14.78 6.35 15.70
CA PHE A 140 14.61 7.49 14.80
C PHE A 140 14.06 7.07 13.43
N LYS A 141 14.60 5.99 12.86
CA LYS A 141 14.12 5.47 11.57
C LYS A 141 12.63 5.11 11.63
N GLU A 142 12.20 4.42 12.66
CA GLU A 142 10.80 4.03 12.86
C GLU A 142 9.91 5.25 13.00
N GLN A 143 10.27 6.20 13.88
CA GLN A 143 9.54 7.45 14.08
C GLN A 143 9.47 8.30 12.81
N ALA A 144 10.55 8.37 12.04
CA ALA A 144 10.62 9.12 10.80
C ALA A 144 9.71 8.53 9.70
N LEU A 145 9.63 7.19 9.60
CA LEU A 145 8.70 6.54 8.68
C LEU A 145 7.24 6.80 9.06
N GLN A 146 6.93 6.72 10.35
CA GLN A 146 5.59 7.02 10.85
C GLN A 146 5.21 8.49 10.57
N LEU A 147 6.12 9.42 10.84
CA LEU A 147 5.88 10.84 10.56
C LEU A 147 5.67 11.13 9.07
N LEU A 148 6.39 10.42 8.18
CA LEU A 148 6.19 10.53 6.73
C LEU A 148 4.80 10.05 6.33
N GLU A 149 4.36 8.91 6.85
CA GLU A 149 3.03 8.35 6.59
C GLU A 149 1.91 9.27 7.11
N GLU A 150 2.05 9.75 8.35
CA GLU A 150 1.11 10.71 8.95
C GLU A 150 1.02 12.02 8.12
N LYS A 151 2.16 12.51 7.64
CA LYS A 151 2.19 13.74 6.84
C LYS A 151 1.62 13.54 5.44
N GLU A 152 1.89 12.39 4.83
CA GLU A 152 1.31 12.03 3.53
C GLU A 152 -0.22 11.98 3.64
N GLU A 153 -0.73 11.33 4.67
CA GLU A 153 -2.17 11.28 4.91
C GLU A 153 -2.75 12.67 5.19
N GLU A 154 -2.11 13.48 6.05
CA GLU A 154 -2.55 14.83 6.39
C GLU A 154 -2.75 15.73 5.16
N VAL A 155 -1.81 15.65 4.19
CA VAL A 155 -1.85 16.53 3.01
C VAL A 155 -2.65 15.93 1.85
N MET A 156 -2.75 14.60 1.76
CA MET A 156 -3.44 13.94 0.66
C MET A 156 -4.92 13.64 0.95
N ALA A 157 -5.29 13.40 2.22
CA ALA A 157 -6.67 13.10 2.59
C ALA A 157 -7.67 14.17 2.15
N PRO A 158 -7.43 15.48 2.36
CA PRO A 158 -8.37 16.52 1.91
C PRO A 158 -8.51 16.57 0.40
N LEU A 159 -7.45 16.28 -0.37
CA LEU A 159 -7.51 16.23 -1.83
C LEU A 159 -8.37 15.04 -2.29
N ARG A 160 -8.14 13.87 -1.70
CA ARG A 160 -8.95 12.67 -1.98
C ARG A 160 -10.42 12.91 -1.66
N GLN A 161 -10.71 13.49 -0.50
CA GLN A 161 -12.09 13.81 -0.10
C GLN A 161 -12.76 14.77 -1.08
N GLN A 162 -12.08 15.83 -1.48
CA GLN A 162 -12.61 16.79 -2.46
C GLN A 162 -12.87 16.11 -3.82
N LEU A 163 -11.96 15.25 -4.27
CA LEU A 163 -12.12 14.48 -5.51
C LEU A 163 -13.33 13.54 -5.43
N GLU A 164 -13.47 12.80 -4.32
CA GLU A 164 -14.61 11.91 -4.09
C GLU A 164 -15.93 12.66 -4.06
N ASP A 165 -15.99 13.83 -3.44
CA ASP A 165 -17.20 14.68 -3.41
C ASP A 165 -17.60 15.13 -4.83
N ILE A 166 -16.63 15.46 -5.68
CA ILE A 166 -16.87 15.84 -7.08
C ILE A 166 -17.37 14.63 -7.88
N ILE A 167 -16.72 13.48 -7.75
CA ILE A 167 -17.11 12.23 -8.42
C ILE A 167 -18.55 11.85 -8.02
N HIS A 168 -18.86 11.92 -6.73
CA HIS A 168 -20.18 11.61 -6.21
C HIS A 168 -21.24 12.56 -6.78
N ARG A 169 -20.96 13.86 -6.82
CA ARG A 169 -21.85 14.86 -7.38
C ARG A 169 -22.13 14.59 -8.86
N ILE A 170 -21.11 14.36 -9.68
CA ILE A 170 -21.25 14.04 -11.11
C ILE A 170 -22.05 12.75 -11.30
N GLY A 171 -21.82 11.74 -10.47
CA GLY A 171 -22.57 10.48 -10.48
C GLY A 171 -24.07 10.68 -10.28
N LEU A 172 -24.46 11.51 -9.31
CA LEU A 172 -25.84 11.84 -9.03
C LEU A 172 -26.46 12.70 -10.15
N GLU A 173 -25.75 13.74 -10.61
CA GLU A 173 -26.24 14.65 -11.67
C GLU A 173 -26.51 13.91 -12.99
N ARG A 174 -25.70 12.89 -13.31
CA ARG A 174 -25.84 12.10 -14.54
C ARG A 174 -26.64 10.81 -14.34
N ASN A 175 -27.18 10.60 -13.15
CA ASN A 175 -27.94 9.40 -12.78
C ASN A 175 -27.23 8.10 -13.11
N TYR A 176 -25.91 8.05 -12.85
CA TYR A 176 -25.13 6.84 -13.00
C TYR A 176 -25.43 5.84 -11.87
N ALA A 177 -25.53 4.56 -12.21
CA ALA A 177 -25.72 3.50 -11.24
C ALA A 177 -24.42 3.27 -10.42
N PHE A 178 -23.27 3.48 -11.04
CA PHE A 178 -21.94 3.41 -10.43
C PHE A 178 -20.90 4.11 -11.30
N ILE A 179 -19.74 4.38 -10.72
CA ILE A 179 -18.56 4.91 -11.41
C ILE A 179 -17.39 3.96 -11.10
N LEU A 180 -16.66 3.52 -12.14
CA LEU A 180 -15.53 2.63 -12.04
C LEU A 180 -14.22 3.41 -12.06
N ASN A 181 -13.32 3.07 -11.15
CA ASN A 181 -11.94 3.48 -11.26
C ASN A 181 -11.21 2.56 -12.25
N THR A 182 -10.53 3.14 -13.24
CA THR A 182 -9.84 2.42 -14.31
C THR A 182 -8.37 2.16 -14.04
N ASP A 183 -7.85 2.67 -12.92
CA ASP A 183 -6.45 2.52 -12.57
C ASP A 183 -6.12 1.07 -12.13
N HIS A 184 -4.85 0.72 -12.24
CA HIS A 184 -4.30 -0.56 -11.76
C HIS A 184 -4.94 -1.83 -12.32
N ASN A 185 -5.54 -1.76 -13.54
CA ASN A 185 -6.22 -2.90 -14.17
C ASN A 185 -7.29 -3.56 -13.27
N ALA A 186 -8.04 -2.74 -12.55
CA ALA A 186 -9.07 -3.21 -11.62
C ALA A 186 -10.21 -3.99 -12.30
N TYR A 187 -10.29 -3.98 -13.63
CA TYR A 187 -11.26 -4.71 -14.44
C TYR A 187 -10.57 -5.40 -15.63
N LEU A 188 -11.11 -6.54 -16.06
CA LEU A 188 -10.59 -7.30 -17.19
C LEU A 188 -11.11 -6.81 -18.55
N PHE A 189 -12.29 -6.20 -18.56
CA PHE A 189 -12.92 -5.69 -19.76
C PHE A 189 -13.89 -4.56 -19.40
N LEU A 190 -13.85 -3.49 -20.19
CA LEU A 190 -14.79 -2.37 -20.14
C LEU A 190 -15.32 -2.10 -21.55
N ASN A 191 -16.64 -2.16 -21.74
CA ASN A 191 -17.25 -1.75 -22.99
C ASN A 191 -17.48 -0.23 -22.97
N GLY A 192 -16.55 0.52 -23.56
CA GLY A 192 -16.63 1.98 -23.63
C GLY A 192 -17.82 2.53 -24.45
N ALA A 193 -18.56 1.65 -25.18
CA ALA A 193 -19.80 2.08 -25.86
C ALA A 193 -20.99 2.16 -24.89
N LEU A 194 -20.93 1.49 -23.74
CA LEU A 194 -22.01 1.45 -22.73
C LEU A 194 -21.71 2.36 -21.53
N GLY A 195 -20.44 2.70 -21.28
CA GLY A 195 -20.04 3.60 -20.21
C GLY A 195 -19.56 4.96 -20.75
N THR A 196 -19.49 5.95 -19.88
CA THR A 196 -18.98 7.29 -20.20
C THR A 196 -17.70 7.54 -19.44
N ASP A 197 -16.63 7.94 -20.15
CA ASP A 197 -15.43 8.48 -19.51
C ASP A 197 -15.75 9.86 -18.95
N ILE A 198 -15.58 10.01 -17.64
CA ILE A 198 -15.82 11.27 -16.93
C ILE A 198 -14.56 11.93 -16.42
N THR A 199 -13.37 11.41 -16.74
CA THR A 199 -12.09 11.95 -16.26
C THR A 199 -11.97 13.44 -16.55
N ALA A 200 -12.22 13.86 -17.81
CA ALA A 200 -12.14 15.26 -18.19
C ALA A 200 -13.20 16.13 -17.49
N ASP A 201 -14.40 15.61 -17.25
CA ASP A 201 -15.46 16.34 -16.55
C ASP A 201 -15.12 16.57 -15.09
N VAL A 202 -14.52 15.57 -14.44
CA VAL A 202 -14.02 15.67 -13.05
C VAL A 202 -12.92 16.71 -12.97
N VAL A 203 -11.94 16.66 -13.89
CA VAL A 203 -10.84 17.65 -13.97
C VAL A 203 -11.36 19.06 -14.21
N ALA A 204 -12.39 19.23 -15.01
CA ALA A 204 -12.99 20.54 -15.27
C ALA A 204 -13.82 21.10 -14.10
N ALA A 205 -14.09 20.29 -13.09
CA ALA A 205 -14.91 20.66 -11.93
C ALA A 205 -14.10 21.13 -10.69
N PHE A 206 -12.74 21.18 -10.79
CA PHE A 206 -11.82 21.68 -9.74
C PHE A 206 -11.82 23.19 -9.55
#